data_9e5d67fd8ed516f79c03a72fd965ccdb
#
_entry.id   9e5d67fd8ed516f79c03a72fd965ccdb
#
_cell.length_a   1.000
_cell.length_b   1.000
_cell.length_c   1.000
_cell.angle_alpha   90.00
_cell.angle_beta   90.00
_cell.angle_gamma   90.00
#
_symmetry.space_group_name_H-M   'P 1'
#
loop_
_entity.id
_entity.type
_entity.pdbx_description
1 polymer ?
#
loop_
_entity_poly.entity_id
_entity_poly.type
_entity_poly.pdbx_seq_one_letter_code
_entity_poly.pdbx_strand_id
1 'polypeptide(L)'
;MLSFFEIPKEVLKKLNHFRSRFFWQGDGHKRKYRLTKWSIMCRPKEQGGLGIMDLETQNKCLLSKWLFMLINEEGICQQMLRNKYLANKTITQVEKKPGDSQFWSGLMKVKNVFLRWVSFKVHNGEQVSFWNDVWLGHTSFRKRFPNLYNLVRRKYDTMQQVVSFVPFNISF
;
A
#
# COMPACT_ATOMS: atom_id res chain seq x y z
N MET A 1 5.01 -13.22 -10.80
CA MET A 1 5.93 -12.07 -10.92
C MET A 1 5.27 -10.73 -10.59
N LEU A 2 4.12 -10.38 -11.16
CA LEU A 2 3.43 -9.11 -10.93
C LEU A 2 3.10 -8.80 -9.46
N SER A 3 3.01 -9.80 -8.60
CA SER A 3 2.64 -9.65 -7.19
C SER A 3 3.82 -9.46 -6.23
N PHE A 4 5.06 -9.72 -6.69
CA PHE A 4 6.23 -9.69 -5.81
C PHE A 4 7.18 -8.51 -6.07
N PHE A 5 7.20 -7.99 -7.28
CA PHE A 5 8.14 -6.94 -7.65
C PHE A 5 7.42 -5.77 -8.32
N GLU A 6 7.89 -4.58 -8.03
CA GLU A 6 7.53 -3.41 -8.82
C GLU A 6 8.10 -3.58 -10.24
N ILE A 7 7.24 -3.47 -11.24
CA ILE A 7 7.66 -3.60 -12.63
C ILE A 7 8.35 -2.30 -13.08
N PRO A 8 9.57 -2.38 -13.63
CA PRO A 8 10.24 -1.21 -14.16
C PRO A 8 9.41 -0.55 -15.27
N LYS A 9 9.43 0.78 -15.32
CA LYS A 9 8.64 1.56 -16.31
C LYS A 9 8.94 1.17 -17.77
N GLU A 10 10.18 0.84 -18.08
CA GLU A 10 10.56 0.42 -19.45
C GLU A 10 9.94 -0.94 -19.80
N VAL A 11 9.85 -1.86 -18.85
CA VAL A 11 9.17 -3.15 -19.04
C VAL A 11 7.67 -2.93 -19.23
N LEU A 12 7.05 -2.07 -18.43
CA LEU A 12 5.64 -1.71 -18.58
C LEU A 12 5.35 -1.10 -19.95
N LYS A 13 6.21 -0.21 -20.44
CA LYS A 13 6.09 0.37 -21.79
C LYS A 13 6.14 -0.71 -22.87
N LYS A 14 7.10 -1.63 -22.80
CA LYS A 14 7.23 -2.76 -23.74
C LYS A 14 5.99 -3.66 -23.70
N LEU A 15 5.54 -4.06 -22.50
CA LEU A 15 4.35 -4.90 -22.32
C LEU A 15 3.10 -4.22 -22.89
N ASN A 16 2.88 -2.95 -22.59
CA ASN A 16 1.75 -2.19 -23.12
C ASN A 16 1.84 -2.00 -24.64
N HIS A 17 3.04 -1.87 -25.19
CA HIS A 17 3.25 -1.85 -26.64
C HIS A 17 2.80 -3.16 -27.29
N PHE A 18 3.24 -4.32 -26.76
CA PHE A 18 2.84 -5.63 -27.28
C PHE A 18 1.33 -5.89 -27.12
N ARG A 19 0.75 -5.56 -25.96
CA ARG A 19 -0.69 -5.68 -25.72
C ARG A 19 -1.51 -4.83 -26.68
N SER A 20 -1.11 -3.57 -26.86
CA SER A 20 -1.73 -2.66 -27.81
C SER A 20 -1.60 -3.16 -29.25
N ARG A 21 -0.42 -3.68 -29.63
CA ARG A 21 -0.19 -4.25 -30.96
C ARG A 21 -1.10 -5.47 -31.18
N PHE A 22 -1.14 -6.41 -30.23
CA PHE A 22 -2.00 -7.58 -30.32
C PHE A 22 -3.49 -7.19 -30.45
N PHE A 23 -3.95 -6.25 -29.65
CA PHE A 23 -5.33 -5.78 -29.68
C PHE A 23 -5.74 -5.19 -31.03
N TRP A 24 -4.87 -4.35 -31.62
CA TRP A 24 -5.19 -3.67 -32.87
C TRP A 24 -4.89 -4.49 -34.13
N GLN A 25 -3.87 -5.32 -34.09
CA GLN A 25 -3.40 -6.05 -35.29
C GLN A 25 -3.80 -7.53 -35.26
N GLY A 26 -4.05 -8.13 -34.09
CA GLY A 26 -4.16 -9.57 -33.94
C GLY A 26 -2.89 -10.29 -34.39
N ASP A 27 -3.02 -11.48 -34.93
CA ASP A 27 -1.89 -12.26 -35.49
C ASP A 27 -1.49 -11.82 -36.93
N GLY A 28 -2.17 -10.82 -37.46
CA GLY A 28 -1.93 -10.37 -38.83
C GLY A 28 -0.67 -9.52 -38.97
N HIS A 29 0.10 -9.74 -40.06
CA HIS A 29 1.27 -8.93 -40.41
C HIS A 29 0.93 -7.54 -40.97
N LYS A 30 -0.36 -7.26 -41.27
CA LYS A 30 -0.79 -5.98 -41.82
C LYS A 30 -0.94 -4.93 -40.73
N ARG A 31 -0.30 -3.77 -40.92
CA ARG A 31 -0.48 -2.62 -40.02
C ARG A 31 -1.93 -2.11 -40.09
N LYS A 32 -2.66 -2.17 -39.02
CA LYS A 32 -4.00 -1.57 -38.89
C LYS A 32 -3.90 -0.23 -38.14
N TYR A 33 -4.79 0.70 -38.50
CA TYR A 33 -4.87 1.99 -37.84
C TYR A 33 -5.25 1.81 -36.35
N ARG A 34 -4.57 2.56 -35.49
CA ARG A 34 -4.94 2.64 -34.08
C ARG A 34 -5.95 3.77 -33.91
N LEU A 35 -7.19 3.44 -33.66
CA LEU A 35 -8.29 4.41 -33.57
C LEU A 35 -8.19 5.30 -32.31
N THR A 36 -7.55 4.80 -31.24
CA THR A 36 -7.45 5.55 -29.99
C THR A 36 -6.17 5.19 -29.21
N LYS A 37 -5.79 6.03 -28.26
CA LYS A 37 -4.62 5.81 -27.41
C LYS A 37 -4.87 4.65 -26.45
N TRP A 38 -3.85 3.81 -26.21
CA TRP A 38 -3.92 2.66 -25.30
C TRP A 38 -4.36 3.07 -23.88
N SER A 39 -3.90 4.21 -23.39
CA SER A 39 -4.29 4.73 -22.06
C SER A 39 -5.79 5.07 -21.95
N ILE A 40 -6.45 5.42 -23.06
CA ILE A 40 -7.91 5.66 -23.08
C ILE A 40 -8.64 4.31 -23.04
N MET A 41 -8.14 3.30 -23.75
CA MET A 41 -8.70 1.94 -23.73
C MET A 41 -8.65 1.32 -22.34
N CYS A 42 -7.64 1.64 -21.55
CA CYS A 42 -7.50 1.15 -20.19
C CYS A 42 -8.40 1.89 -19.16
N ARG A 43 -9.10 2.95 -19.53
CA ARG A 43 -10.04 3.61 -18.62
C ARG A 43 -11.25 2.74 -18.33
N PRO A 44 -11.92 2.92 -17.17
CA PRO A 44 -13.20 2.29 -16.88
C PRO A 44 -14.25 2.57 -17.97
N LYS A 45 -15.20 1.68 -18.14
CA LYS A 45 -16.28 1.82 -19.13
C LYS A 45 -17.10 3.08 -18.91
N GLU A 46 -17.34 3.45 -17.68
CA GLU A 46 -18.06 4.65 -17.26
C GLU A 46 -17.34 5.96 -17.67
N GLN A 47 -16.03 5.86 -17.95
CA GLN A 47 -15.19 6.97 -18.42
C GLN A 47 -14.86 6.88 -19.92
N GLY A 48 -15.62 6.08 -20.66
CA GLY A 48 -15.45 5.92 -22.11
C GLY A 48 -14.29 5.02 -22.52
N GLY A 49 -13.74 4.21 -21.62
CA GLY A 49 -12.74 3.17 -21.93
C GLY A 49 -13.37 1.80 -22.17
N LEU A 50 -12.54 0.81 -22.45
CA LEU A 50 -12.95 -0.60 -22.55
C LEU A 50 -12.74 -1.38 -21.23
N GLY A 51 -12.21 -0.74 -20.20
CA GLY A 51 -11.89 -1.40 -18.95
C GLY A 51 -10.74 -2.41 -19.05
N ILE A 52 -9.86 -2.26 -20.04
CA ILE A 52 -8.68 -3.11 -20.16
C ILE A 52 -7.78 -2.81 -18.97
N MET A 53 -7.42 -3.85 -18.21
CA MET A 53 -6.62 -3.70 -17.00
C MET A 53 -5.29 -2.98 -17.27
N ASP A 54 -5.07 -1.86 -16.61
CA ASP A 54 -3.79 -1.17 -16.60
C ASP A 54 -2.78 -1.93 -15.73
N LEU A 55 -1.65 -2.35 -16.33
CA LEU A 55 -0.65 -3.18 -15.66
C LEU A 55 0.05 -2.45 -14.52
N GLU A 56 0.24 -1.14 -14.61
CA GLU A 56 0.86 -0.37 -13.54
C GLU A 56 -0.04 -0.34 -12.30
N THR A 57 -1.31 -0.04 -12.51
CA THR A 57 -2.32 -0.06 -11.43
C THR A 57 -2.47 -1.46 -10.84
N GLN A 58 -2.54 -2.49 -11.69
CA GLN A 58 -2.62 -3.87 -11.22
C GLN A 58 -1.42 -4.27 -10.37
N ASN A 59 -0.21 -3.93 -10.78
CA ASN A 59 1.00 -4.22 -10.02
C ASN A 59 1.00 -3.52 -8.65
N LYS A 60 0.59 -2.24 -8.60
CA LYS A 60 0.43 -1.50 -7.33
C LYS A 60 -0.62 -2.15 -6.41
N CYS A 61 -1.76 -2.57 -6.96
CA CYS A 61 -2.80 -3.26 -6.19
C CYS A 61 -2.31 -4.60 -5.62
N LEU A 62 -1.59 -5.39 -6.42
CA LEU A 62 -1.05 -6.67 -5.98
C LEU A 62 0.03 -6.51 -4.90
N LEU A 63 0.89 -5.50 -4.99
CA LEU A 63 1.84 -5.15 -3.92
C LEU A 63 1.10 -4.65 -2.66
N SER A 64 0.05 -3.84 -2.82
CA SER A 64 -0.78 -3.37 -1.71
C SER A 64 -1.50 -4.50 -0.99
N LYS A 65 -1.89 -5.56 -1.71
CA LYS A 65 -2.45 -6.79 -1.10
C LYS A 65 -1.48 -7.42 -0.10
N TRP A 66 -0.18 -7.44 -0.39
CA TRP A 66 0.83 -7.93 0.55
C TRP A 66 0.89 -7.10 1.84
N LEU A 67 0.76 -5.78 1.75
CA LEU A 67 0.67 -4.92 2.94
C LEU A 67 -0.59 -5.22 3.76
N PHE A 68 -1.73 -5.45 3.09
CA PHE A 68 -2.97 -5.85 3.75
C PHE A 68 -2.82 -7.20 4.47
N MET A 69 -2.26 -8.21 3.79
CA MET A 69 -2.00 -9.54 4.37
C MET A 69 -1.01 -9.45 5.55
N LEU A 70 0.01 -8.61 5.43
CA LEU A 70 0.99 -8.40 6.49
C LEU A 70 0.36 -7.80 7.77
N ILE A 71 -0.70 -7.03 7.64
CA ILE A 71 -1.43 -6.44 8.78
C ILE A 71 -2.42 -7.44 9.36
N ASN A 72 -3.16 -8.18 8.53
CA ASN A 72 -4.36 -8.92 8.96
C ASN A 72 -4.15 -10.44 9.07
N GLU A 73 -3.12 -11.01 8.47
CA GLU A 73 -2.93 -12.46 8.42
C GLU A 73 -1.73 -12.90 9.26
N GLU A 74 -1.82 -14.13 9.81
CA GLU A 74 -0.77 -14.72 10.66
C GLU A 74 -0.05 -15.92 10.00
N GLY A 75 0.07 -15.91 8.68
CA GLY A 75 0.78 -16.94 7.96
C GLY A 75 2.30 -16.91 8.21
N ILE A 76 2.98 -18.01 7.92
CA ILE A 76 4.45 -18.15 8.10
C ILE A 76 5.21 -17.05 7.36
N CYS A 77 4.82 -16.73 6.11
CA CYS A 77 5.46 -15.67 5.33
C CYS A 77 5.28 -14.30 5.99
N GLN A 78 4.10 -14.01 6.53
CA GLN A 78 3.80 -12.76 7.22
C GLN A 78 4.62 -12.64 8.51
N GLN A 79 4.73 -13.72 9.30
CA GLN A 79 5.56 -13.76 10.50
C GLN A 79 7.04 -13.52 10.19
N MET A 80 7.58 -14.17 9.15
CA MET A 80 8.96 -13.95 8.72
C MET A 80 9.22 -12.50 8.31
N LEU A 81 8.29 -11.88 7.56
CA LEU A 81 8.39 -10.49 7.15
C LEU A 81 8.28 -9.53 8.34
N ARG A 82 7.35 -9.79 9.26
CA ARG A 82 7.22 -9.00 10.51
C ARG A 82 8.50 -9.07 11.34
N ASN A 83 9.03 -10.26 11.58
CA ASN A 83 10.26 -10.45 12.37
C ASN A 83 11.46 -9.75 11.70
N LYS A 84 11.58 -9.85 10.38
CA LYS A 84 12.72 -9.26 9.65
C LYS A 84 12.64 -7.75 9.53
N TYR A 85 11.47 -7.17 9.25
CA TYR A 85 11.35 -5.78 8.85
C TYR A 85 10.58 -4.88 9.82
N LEU A 86 9.63 -5.44 10.57
CA LEU A 86 8.83 -4.66 11.52
C LEU A 86 9.41 -4.72 12.92
N ALA A 87 9.88 -5.89 13.37
CA ALA A 87 10.21 -6.14 14.77
C ALA A 87 9.04 -5.69 15.67
N ASN A 88 9.23 -4.67 16.51
CA ASN A 88 8.20 -4.11 17.39
C ASN A 88 7.55 -2.82 16.84
N LYS A 89 7.67 -2.56 15.53
CA LYS A 89 7.13 -1.35 14.88
C LYS A 89 5.88 -1.68 14.08
N THR A 90 4.99 -0.70 13.95
CA THR A 90 3.85 -0.81 13.03
C THR A 90 4.31 -0.51 11.59
N ILE A 91 3.50 -0.94 10.61
CA ILE A 91 3.82 -0.71 9.19
C ILE A 91 3.97 0.79 8.85
N THR A 92 3.25 1.65 9.54
CA THR A 92 3.33 3.11 9.36
C THR A 92 4.66 3.69 9.81
N GLN A 93 5.30 3.11 10.81
CA GLN A 93 6.56 3.58 11.40
C GLN A 93 7.80 3.12 10.64
N VAL A 94 7.67 2.06 9.82
CA VAL A 94 8.81 1.49 9.10
C VAL A 94 9.01 2.22 7.79
N GLU A 95 10.27 2.58 7.51
CA GLU A 95 10.70 3.19 6.26
C GLU A 95 11.70 2.29 5.53
N LYS A 96 11.86 2.55 4.24
CA LYS A 96 12.85 1.86 3.42
C LYS A 96 14.27 2.17 3.93
N LYS A 97 15.10 1.12 4.03
CA LYS A 97 16.51 1.22 4.42
C LYS A 97 17.44 0.74 3.30
N PRO A 98 18.69 1.23 3.26
CA PRO A 98 19.73 0.61 2.45
C PRO A 98 19.88 -0.87 2.82
N GLY A 99 20.02 -1.75 1.81
CA GLY A 99 20.13 -3.20 2.04
C GLY A 99 18.80 -3.95 2.13
N ASP A 100 17.65 -3.27 2.10
CA ASP A 100 16.35 -3.93 2.01
C ASP A 100 16.22 -4.72 0.71
N SER A 101 15.52 -5.87 0.78
CA SER A 101 15.23 -6.66 -0.40
C SER A 101 14.42 -5.86 -1.43
N GLN A 102 14.55 -6.24 -2.71
CA GLN A 102 13.79 -5.61 -3.79
C GLN A 102 12.27 -5.72 -3.56
N PHE A 103 11.81 -6.85 -3.03
CA PHE A 103 10.42 -7.06 -2.65
C PHE A 103 9.97 -6.03 -1.59
N TRP A 104 10.69 -5.93 -0.47
CA TRP A 104 10.36 -4.98 0.60
C TRP A 104 10.43 -3.53 0.12
N SER A 105 11.43 -3.20 -0.68
CA SER A 105 11.55 -1.89 -1.31
C SER A 105 10.33 -1.54 -2.18
N GLY A 106 9.79 -2.51 -2.91
CA GLY A 106 8.56 -2.37 -3.69
C GLY A 106 7.34 -2.10 -2.80
N LEU A 107 7.20 -2.85 -1.69
CA LEU A 107 6.13 -2.62 -0.72
C LEU A 107 6.19 -1.21 -0.11
N MET A 108 7.39 -0.75 0.25
CA MET A 108 7.56 0.59 0.84
C MET A 108 7.21 1.72 -0.13
N LYS A 109 7.38 1.53 -1.44
CA LYS A 109 6.96 2.50 -2.46
C LYS A 109 5.44 2.63 -2.56
N VAL A 110 4.71 1.52 -2.47
CA VAL A 110 3.23 1.54 -2.53
C VAL A 110 2.59 1.84 -1.19
N LYS A 111 3.32 1.77 -0.08
CA LYS A 111 2.82 1.97 1.28
C LYS A 111 2.01 3.26 1.44
N ASN A 112 2.52 4.38 0.96
CA ASN A 112 1.86 5.68 1.13
C ASN A 112 0.53 5.75 0.36
N VAL A 113 0.44 5.11 -0.80
CA VAL A 113 -0.80 5.00 -1.57
C VAL A 113 -1.79 4.11 -0.83
N PHE A 114 -1.33 2.94 -0.36
CA PHE A 114 -2.12 2.00 0.43
C PHE A 114 -2.73 2.66 1.69
N LEU A 115 -1.90 3.34 2.48
CA LEU A 115 -2.32 3.97 3.74
C LEU A 115 -3.34 5.12 3.56
N ARG A 116 -3.49 5.69 2.36
CA ARG A 116 -4.55 6.68 2.07
C ARG A 116 -5.95 6.06 2.02
N TRP A 117 -6.03 4.77 1.73
CA TRP A 117 -7.29 4.05 1.54
C TRP A 117 -7.64 3.12 2.69
N VAL A 118 -6.76 3.03 3.70
CA VAL A 118 -6.92 2.13 4.85
C VAL A 118 -7.18 2.92 6.11
N SER A 119 -8.17 2.49 6.87
CA SER A 119 -8.41 2.89 8.26
C SER A 119 -8.23 1.68 9.16
N PHE A 120 -7.62 1.88 10.32
CA PHE A 120 -7.35 0.82 11.27
C PHE A 120 -8.52 0.70 12.25
N LYS A 121 -9.09 -0.50 12.40
CA LYS A 121 -10.00 -0.81 13.51
C LYS A 121 -9.15 -1.25 14.70
N VAL A 122 -9.37 -0.58 15.83
CA VAL A 122 -8.67 -0.92 17.06
C VAL A 122 -9.38 -2.10 17.71
N HIS A 123 -8.67 -3.22 17.90
CA HIS A 123 -9.11 -4.37 18.70
C HIS A 123 -8.37 -4.34 20.04
N ASN A 124 -7.29 -5.13 20.16
CA ASN A 124 -6.42 -5.13 21.35
C ASN A 124 -5.43 -3.95 21.40
N GLY A 125 -5.29 -3.21 20.30
CA GLY A 125 -4.43 -2.03 20.22
C GLY A 125 -2.93 -2.30 20.08
N GLU A 126 -2.48 -3.56 19.97
CA GLU A 126 -1.05 -3.92 19.85
C GLU A 126 -0.42 -3.50 18.52
N GLN A 127 -1.20 -3.58 17.44
CA GLN A 127 -0.71 -3.35 16.07
C GLN A 127 -1.00 -1.95 15.55
N VAL A 128 -1.65 -1.09 16.34
CA VAL A 128 -2.06 0.25 15.93
C VAL A 128 -1.25 1.29 16.68
N SER A 129 -0.53 2.14 15.94
CA SER A 129 0.21 3.27 16.50
C SER A 129 -0.73 4.40 16.88
N PHE A 130 -0.70 4.84 18.13
CA PHE A 130 -1.56 5.93 18.62
C PHE A 130 -1.46 7.21 17.78
N TRP A 131 -0.25 7.64 17.48
CA TRP A 131 -0.01 8.91 16.78
C TRP A 131 -0.02 8.82 15.26
N ASN A 132 0.43 7.70 14.69
CA ASN A 132 0.76 7.64 13.27
C ASN A 132 -0.35 7.00 12.43
N ASP A 133 -1.16 6.11 13.01
CA ASP A 133 -2.23 5.42 12.30
C ASP A 133 -3.53 6.22 12.29
N VAL A 134 -4.35 5.99 11.26
CA VAL A 134 -5.69 6.57 11.16
C VAL A 134 -6.67 5.58 11.79
N TRP A 135 -6.90 5.68 13.10
CA TRP A 135 -7.80 4.84 13.86
C TRP A 135 -9.04 5.58 14.36
N LEU A 136 -9.03 6.92 14.35
CA LEU A 136 -10.16 7.77 14.69
C LEU A 136 -10.31 8.90 13.66
N GLY A 137 -11.46 8.91 12.97
CA GLY A 137 -11.74 9.92 11.92
C GLY A 137 -10.97 9.64 10.62
N HIS A 138 -10.58 10.71 9.90
CA HIS A 138 -9.97 10.62 8.56
C HIS A 138 -8.47 10.97 8.52
N THR A 139 -7.89 11.38 9.66
CA THR A 139 -6.50 11.82 9.73
C THR A 139 -5.84 11.27 11.00
N SER A 140 -4.52 10.98 10.93
CA SER A 140 -3.77 10.55 12.11
C SER A 140 -3.65 11.69 13.14
N PHE A 141 -3.53 11.34 14.41
CA PHE A 141 -3.37 12.32 15.49
C PHE A 141 -2.11 13.17 15.36
N ARG A 142 -1.04 12.62 14.81
CA ARG A 142 0.17 13.37 14.48
C ARG A 142 -0.13 14.57 13.56
N LYS A 143 -1.01 14.39 12.56
CA LYS A 143 -1.40 15.47 11.64
C LYS A 143 -2.42 16.43 12.24
N ARG A 144 -3.32 15.90 13.08
CA ARG A 144 -4.38 16.68 13.70
C ARG A 144 -3.87 17.55 14.86
N PHE A 145 -2.88 17.04 15.61
CA PHE A 145 -2.33 17.68 16.80
C PHE A 145 -0.80 17.74 16.75
N PRO A 146 -0.20 18.47 15.80
CA PRO A 146 1.25 18.50 15.61
C PRO A 146 2.00 19.06 16.82
N ASN A 147 1.45 20.05 17.50
CA ASN A 147 2.06 20.65 18.68
C ASN A 147 2.15 19.64 19.84
N LEU A 148 1.08 18.90 20.11
CA LEU A 148 1.07 17.84 21.11
C LEU A 148 2.06 16.72 20.75
N TYR A 149 2.08 16.31 19.48
CA TYR A 149 3.02 15.29 19.01
C TYR A 149 4.48 15.66 19.27
N ASN A 150 4.83 16.96 19.13
CA ASN A 150 6.21 17.42 19.36
C ASN A 150 6.61 17.34 20.84
N LEU A 151 5.66 17.51 21.76
CA LEU A 151 5.88 17.47 23.21
C LEU A 151 5.97 16.03 23.76
N VAL A 152 5.39 15.06 23.04
CA VAL A 152 5.34 13.66 23.50
C VAL A 152 6.70 13.00 23.41
N ARG A 153 7.14 12.38 24.50
CA ARG A 153 8.39 11.60 24.56
C ARG A 153 8.28 10.26 23.85
N ARG A 154 7.12 9.58 23.97
CA ARG A 154 6.86 8.24 23.42
C ARG A 154 6.02 8.31 22.13
N LYS A 155 6.65 8.70 21.04
CA LYS A 155 5.99 8.94 19.74
C LYS A 155 5.57 7.68 18.99
N TYR A 156 6.09 6.54 19.41
CA TYR A 156 5.93 5.25 18.68
C TYR A 156 5.11 4.23 19.47
N ASP A 157 4.51 4.63 20.58
CA ASP A 157 3.68 3.74 21.40
C ASP A 157 2.44 3.26 20.60
N THR A 158 2.06 2.01 20.86
CA THR A 158 0.82 1.44 20.36
C THR A 158 -0.36 1.91 21.22
N MET A 159 -1.58 1.72 20.70
CA MET A 159 -2.79 2.04 21.45
C MET A 159 -2.83 1.32 22.81
N GLN A 160 -2.50 0.02 22.83
CA GLN A 160 -2.46 -0.76 24.05
C GLN A 160 -1.51 -0.14 25.08
N GLN A 161 -0.31 0.24 24.67
CA GLN A 161 0.68 0.87 25.56
C GLN A 161 0.18 2.20 26.11
N VAL A 162 -0.43 3.05 25.26
CA VAL A 162 -0.96 4.34 25.74
C VAL A 162 -2.11 4.15 26.72
N VAL A 163 -3.05 3.25 26.40
CA VAL A 163 -4.20 2.97 27.30
C VAL A 163 -3.77 2.36 28.63
N SER A 164 -2.74 1.50 28.65
CA SER A 164 -2.22 0.92 29.90
C SER A 164 -1.55 1.94 30.82
N PHE A 165 -1.10 3.09 30.30
CA PHE A 165 -0.49 4.18 31.08
C PHE A 165 -1.50 5.20 31.60
N VAL A 166 -2.72 5.24 31.05
CA VAL A 166 -3.79 6.11 31.56
C VAL A 166 -4.66 5.25 32.47
N PRO A 167 -4.58 5.41 33.79
CA PRO A 167 -5.57 4.77 34.67
C PRO A 167 -6.92 5.41 34.35
N PHE A 168 -7.74 4.72 33.55
CA PHE A 168 -9.15 5.10 33.37
C PHE A 168 -9.89 4.83 34.68
N ASN A 169 -9.76 5.73 35.64
CA ASN A 169 -10.72 5.87 36.71
C ASN A 169 -11.96 6.59 36.15
N ILE A 170 -12.73 5.90 35.34
CA ILE A 170 -14.11 6.29 35.05
C ILE A 170 -14.96 5.40 35.94
N SER A 171 -15.16 5.82 37.19
CA SER A 171 -16.29 5.39 37.96
C SER A 171 -17.52 6.15 37.45
N PHE A 172 -18.44 5.42 36.81
CA PHE A 172 -19.79 5.90 36.60
C PHE A 172 -20.61 5.76 37.87
#